data_a5825fd3d6df12647c67c0a7e84a76c5
#
_entry.id   a5825fd3d6df12647c67c0a7e84a76c5
#
_cell.length_a   1.000
_cell.length_b   1.000
_cell.length_c   1.000
_cell.angle_alpha   90.00
_cell.angle_beta   90.00
_cell.angle_gamma   90.00
#
_symmetry.space_group_name_H-M   'P 1'
#
loop_
_entity.id
_entity.type
_entity.pdbx_description
1 polymer ?
#
loop_
_entity_poly.entity_id
_entity_poly.type
_entity_poly.pdbx_seq_one_letter_code
_entity_poly.pdbx_strand_id
1 'polypeptide(L)'
;LFVFVEKRLEKLITPMDRVRIVRHPQRICLRDILENVYDNFTEVGGQDEHSLDPSMLIARAVITRRRGKKMHTQSVMVIGQEKGHGAEFRNGGSVKPWGNAKALQYMRVAETEGIPIHCYIFTPGSYPIEDYPGAAQQIARNIYTMAGLRVPVISIISEGGSGGAEAIGLADKRLMLSHGYYSVISPEGGAAIEGRLKAGQRAAPELIEHCAQNLHITAQDNLSFGYIDSVVQEPALGARPHHFDFFRSLRQEVLRATDEVVITNTKPPMIRGLALARLRNPEANLDEMYVRWGMSGAAKNRMRERRQQKFLRLSRAAAIDNRPFLAKNAAALRDWVTKPWMHFKYDFVRRHQRKLHNIMEELSSEWDVFKGRLFSPWKRIASPAEKKATAKELTTLSNWVEDNRVSKWNYLSPRYKVDRTITCPNSASYGCLDLWGPDLFAEFAGVCSHCGYHFPMEPEWYVQNVFDKGSVFEFNREIEAGNPLNFPNFEERIKAAQEKTGCRSGCMTFEARIDGTKLVVAMLMGTFRGGSFGAAEGYKFVEAAARAAKKRYPFLAYVHGTAGIRIQEGTHGVIQMPRCTVAVRRYIESGGLYLVLYDTNSFAGPVASFL
;
A
#
# COMPACT_ATOMS: atom_id res chain seq x y z
N LEU A 1 30.26 -8.44 -34.78
CA LEU A 1 29.05 -9.21 -35.10
C LEU A 1 28.26 -9.53 -33.84
N PHE A 2 28.88 -10.14 -32.82
CA PHE A 2 28.21 -10.57 -31.57
C PHE A 2 27.47 -9.41 -30.88
N VAL A 3 28.14 -8.31 -30.59
CA VAL A 3 27.55 -7.08 -29.99
C VAL A 3 26.40 -6.52 -30.84
N PHE A 4 26.49 -6.63 -32.16
CA PHE A 4 25.41 -6.19 -33.04
C PHE A 4 24.17 -7.10 -32.92
N VAL A 5 24.38 -8.41 -32.86
CA VAL A 5 23.29 -9.39 -32.68
C VAL A 5 22.62 -9.21 -31.33
N GLU A 6 23.40 -9.03 -30.24
CA GLU A 6 22.86 -8.76 -28.89
C GLU A 6 22.00 -7.49 -28.88
N LYS A 7 22.49 -6.37 -29.44
CA LYS A 7 21.73 -5.13 -29.54
C LYS A 7 20.45 -5.27 -30.39
N ARG A 8 20.46 -6.15 -31.38
CA ARG A 8 19.27 -6.43 -32.19
C ARG A 8 18.26 -7.30 -31.42
N LEU A 9 18.72 -8.32 -30.70
CA LEU A 9 17.90 -9.13 -29.84
C LEU A 9 17.24 -8.31 -28.74
N GLU A 10 17.99 -7.39 -28.12
CA GLU A 10 17.48 -6.50 -27.08
C GLU A 10 16.24 -5.70 -27.50
N LYS A 11 16.15 -5.35 -28.79
CA LYS A 11 14.98 -4.65 -29.35
C LYS A 11 13.76 -5.56 -29.56
N LEU A 12 13.96 -6.87 -29.55
CA LEU A 12 12.92 -7.89 -29.81
C LEU A 12 12.42 -8.56 -28.52
N ILE A 13 13.05 -8.26 -27.37
CA ILE A 13 12.71 -8.83 -26.07
C ILE A 13 11.28 -8.44 -25.68
N THR A 14 10.45 -9.47 -25.46
CA THR A 14 9.08 -9.32 -24.94
C THR A 14 9.07 -9.11 -23.43
N PRO A 15 7.95 -8.67 -22.82
CA PRO A 15 7.80 -8.61 -21.37
C PRO A 15 8.04 -9.97 -20.69
N MET A 16 7.61 -11.08 -21.32
CA MET A 16 7.83 -12.42 -20.77
C MET A 16 9.29 -12.85 -20.86
N ASP A 17 10.02 -12.44 -21.91
CA ASP A 17 11.46 -12.70 -22.00
C ASP A 17 12.23 -12.00 -20.88
N ARG A 18 11.81 -10.80 -20.46
CA ARG A 18 12.40 -10.13 -19.29
C ARG A 18 12.20 -10.95 -18.02
N VAL A 19 11.04 -11.56 -17.84
CA VAL A 19 10.79 -12.48 -16.72
C VAL A 19 11.73 -13.70 -16.79
N ARG A 20 11.93 -14.27 -17.98
CA ARG A 20 12.88 -15.38 -18.20
C ARG A 20 14.32 -14.98 -17.91
N ILE A 21 14.73 -13.77 -18.33
CA ILE A 21 16.07 -13.21 -18.05
C ILE A 21 16.28 -13.07 -16.54
N VAL A 22 15.32 -12.49 -15.82
CA VAL A 22 15.41 -12.30 -14.37
C VAL A 22 15.50 -13.60 -13.60
N ARG A 23 14.88 -14.65 -14.11
CA ARG A 23 14.86 -16.00 -13.50
C ARG A 23 15.99 -16.90 -13.98
N HIS A 24 16.84 -16.41 -14.88
CA HIS A 24 17.95 -17.19 -15.40
C HIS A 24 18.94 -17.56 -14.28
N PRO A 25 19.44 -18.81 -14.22
CA PRO A 25 20.36 -19.28 -13.16
C PRO A 25 21.66 -18.47 -13.04
N GLN A 26 22.12 -17.85 -14.12
CA GLN A 26 23.32 -16.99 -14.13
C GLN A 26 22.99 -15.51 -13.91
N ARG A 27 21.75 -15.18 -13.53
CA ARG A 27 21.37 -13.82 -13.17
C ARG A 27 22.08 -13.39 -11.91
N ILE A 28 22.47 -12.12 -11.82
CA ILE A 28 23.05 -11.57 -10.59
C ILE A 28 22.10 -11.78 -9.39
N CYS A 29 22.66 -12.04 -8.25
CA CYS A 29 21.98 -12.13 -6.96
C CYS A 29 22.48 -11.06 -5.99
N LEU A 30 21.93 -10.99 -4.79
CA LEU A 30 22.32 -9.95 -3.82
C LEU A 30 23.78 -10.11 -3.36
N ARG A 31 24.26 -11.34 -3.25
CA ARG A 31 25.67 -11.57 -2.87
C ARG A 31 26.65 -10.96 -3.86
N ASP A 32 26.40 -11.12 -5.16
CA ASP A 32 27.22 -10.49 -6.20
C ASP A 32 27.25 -8.97 -6.08
N ILE A 33 26.09 -8.39 -5.71
CA ILE A 33 25.97 -6.93 -5.50
C ILE A 33 26.77 -6.51 -4.26
N LEU A 34 26.69 -7.26 -3.16
CA LEU A 34 27.44 -6.95 -1.95
C LEU A 34 28.96 -6.96 -2.21
N GLU A 35 29.43 -7.95 -2.95
CA GLU A 35 30.85 -8.11 -3.27
C GLU A 35 31.41 -7.06 -4.24
N ASN A 36 30.57 -6.50 -5.13
CA ASN A 36 31.03 -5.63 -6.21
C ASN A 36 30.60 -4.16 -6.07
N VAL A 37 29.55 -3.86 -5.31
CA VAL A 37 29.04 -2.48 -5.12
C VAL A 37 29.56 -1.85 -3.85
N TYR A 38 29.79 -2.64 -2.80
CA TYR A 38 30.25 -2.18 -1.49
C TYR A 38 31.72 -2.52 -1.26
N ASP A 39 32.46 -1.67 -0.53
CA ASP A 39 33.88 -1.86 -0.32
C ASP A 39 34.18 -2.93 0.76
N ASN A 40 33.25 -3.11 1.70
CA ASN A 40 33.27 -4.18 2.68
C ASN A 40 31.88 -4.40 3.23
N PHE A 41 31.58 -5.60 3.71
CA PHE A 41 30.33 -5.91 4.36
C PHE A 41 30.47 -7.03 5.40
N THR A 42 29.55 -7.04 6.35
CA THR A 42 29.40 -8.12 7.33
C THR A 42 27.94 -8.54 7.32
N GLU A 43 27.68 -9.80 7.05
CA GLU A 43 26.34 -10.36 7.16
C GLU A 43 25.89 -10.35 8.63
N VAL A 44 24.64 -9.96 8.83
CA VAL A 44 24.02 -9.87 10.15
C VAL A 44 22.65 -10.55 10.09
N GLY A 45 22.13 -11.00 11.21
CA GLY A 45 20.75 -11.53 11.18
C GLY A 45 20.55 -12.85 11.89
N GLY A 46 21.57 -13.42 12.48
CA GLY A 46 21.49 -14.66 13.25
C GLY A 46 22.10 -15.87 12.54
N GLN A 47 22.36 -16.91 13.27
CA GLN A 47 23.10 -18.09 12.81
C GLN A 47 22.39 -19.42 13.10
N ASP A 48 21.22 -19.39 13.75
CA ASP A 48 20.48 -20.61 14.07
C ASP A 48 19.39 -20.92 13.02
N GLU A 49 19.07 -22.20 12.87
CA GLU A 49 18.11 -22.70 11.87
C GLU A 49 16.70 -22.14 12.01
N HIS A 50 16.34 -21.64 13.20
CA HIS A 50 15.00 -21.09 13.48
C HIS A 50 14.91 -19.58 13.22
N SER A 51 16.05 -18.88 13.15
CA SER A 51 16.11 -17.44 12.91
C SER A 51 16.58 -17.09 11.48
N LEU A 52 17.18 -18.04 10.76
CA LEU A 52 17.67 -17.86 9.41
C LEU A 52 16.59 -18.14 8.36
N ASP A 53 16.39 -17.19 7.48
CA ASP A 53 15.73 -17.44 6.21
C ASP A 53 16.77 -17.27 5.10
N PRO A 54 17.09 -18.34 4.36
CA PRO A 54 18.09 -18.27 3.30
C PRO A 54 17.71 -17.30 2.18
N SER A 55 16.42 -16.94 2.08
CA SER A 55 15.89 -15.99 1.10
C SER A 55 15.99 -14.53 1.53
N MET A 56 16.40 -14.22 2.78
CA MET A 56 16.56 -12.87 3.29
C MET A 56 18.01 -12.67 3.75
N LEU A 57 18.78 -11.90 2.98
CA LEU A 57 20.15 -11.56 3.33
C LEU A 57 20.19 -10.12 3.85
N ILE A 58 20.81 -9.94 4.99
CA ILE A 58 20.98 -8.65 5.63
C ILE A 58 22.46 -8.44 5.92
N ALA A 59 23.00 -7.29 5.53
CA ALA A 59 24.40 -6.97 5.75
C ALA A 59 24.58 -5.51 6.20
N ARG A 60 25.50 -5.31 7.12
CA ARG A 60 26.06 -4.00 7.39
C ARG A 60 27.24 -3.80 6.46
N ALA A 61 27.07 -2.91 5.49
CA ALA A 61 28.06 -2.63 4.47
C ALA A 61 28.67 -1.23 4.64
N VAL A 62 29.78 -1.00 3.96
CA VAL A 62 30.45 0.30 3.94
C VAL A 62 30.75 0.74 2.52
N ILE A 63 30.68 2.06 2.31
CA ILE A 63 31.08 2.71 1.07
C ILE A 63 32.11 3.78 1.41
N THR A 64 33.27 3.69 0.76
CA THR A 64 34.36 4.63 0.91
C THR A 64 34.48 5.52 -0.32
N ARG A 65 34.45 6.82 -0.12
CA ARG A 65 34.55 7.82 -1.18
C ARG A 65 35.77 8.74 -0.96
N ARG A 66 36.39 9.16 -2.05
CA ARG A 66 37.54 10.03 -2.02
C ARG A 66 37.14 11.48 -2.29
N ARG A 67 37.55 12.39 -1.44
CA ARG A 67 37.44 13.84 -1.70
C ARG A 67 38.81 14.49 -1.65
N GLY A 68 39.38 14.74 -2.81
CA GLY A 68 40.76 15.19 -2.92
C GLY A 68 41.73 14.14 -2.36
N LYS A 69 42.48 14.48 -1.31
CA LYS A 69 43.41 13.54 -0.64
C LYS A 69 42.78 12.75 0.52
N LYS A 70 41.51 13.06 0.92
CA LYS A 70 40.86 12.44 2.08
C LYS A 70 39.89 11.33 1.64
N MET A 71 39.99 10.21 2.34
CA MET A 71 39.01 9.10 2.23
C MET A 71 37.95 9.26 3.30
N HIS A 72 36.70 9.01 2.93
CA HIS A 72 35.52 9.07 3.81
C HIS A 72 34.71 7.78 3.70
N THR A 73 34.65 7.05 4.77
CA THR A 73 33.88 5.80 4.86
C THR A 73 32.54 6.04 5.54
N GLN A 74 31.48 5.51 4.98
CA GLN A 74 30.11 5.63 5.49
C GLN A 74 29.45 4.26 5.51
N SER A 75 28.75 3.98 6.62
CA SER A 75 28.01 2.72 6.76
C SER A 75 26.63 2.81 6.14
N VAL A 76 26.13 1.66 5.68
CA VAL A 76 24.79 1.47 5.13
C VAL A 76 24.26 0.10 5.57
N MET A 77 22.96 -0.01 5.82
CA MET A 77 22.29 -1.28 6.01
C MET A 77 21.75 -1.77 4.67
N VAL A 78 22.23 -2.92 4.23
CA VAL A 78 21.72 -3.61 3.04
C VAL A 78 20.74 -4.69 3.50
N ILE A 79 19.53 -4.66 2.94
CA ILE A 79 18.46 -5.64 3.24
C ILE A 79 17.93 -6.10 1.90
N GLY A 80 17.94 -7.40 1.64
CA GLY A 80 17.41 -7.84 0.35
C GLY A 80 17.09 -9.32 0.29
N GLN A 81 16.28 -9.63 -0.71
CA GLN A 81 15.91 -10.98 -1.03
C GLN A 81 17.05 -11.64 -1.82
N GLU A 82 17.35 -12.88 -1.49
CA GLU A 82 18.45 -13.66 -2.08
C GLU A 82 17.91 -14.91 -2.74
N LYS A 83 18.26 -15.10 -4.00
CA LYS A 83 17.85 -16.28 -4.78
C LYS A 83 18.93 -17.35 -4.86
N GLY A 84 20.19 -16.95 -4.70
CA GLY A 84 21.36 -17.80 -4.96
C GLY A 84 21.61 -18.04 -6.45
N HIS A 85 22.59 -18.87 -6.74
CA HIS A 85 22.99 -19.26 -8.10
C HIS A 85 22.78 -20.75 -8.36
N GLY A 86 22.47 -21.07 -9.62
CA GLY A 86 22.45 -22.44 -10.11
C GLY A 86 21.43 -23.33 -9.41
N ALA A 87 21.93 -24.39 -8.78
CA ALA A 87 21.11 -25.36 -8.06
C ALA A 87 20.80 -24.94 -6.61
N GLU A 88 21.35 -23.83 -6.14
CA GLU A 88 21.08 -23.32 -4.79
C GLU A 88 19.63 -22.90 -4.67
N PHE A 89 18.88 -23.60 -3.81
CA PHE A 89 17.48 -23.28 -3.58
C PHE A 89 17.32 -22.39 -2.34
N ARG A 90 16.84 -21.16 -2.56
CA ARG A 90 16.53 -20.18 -1.51
C ARG A 90 15.07 -19.73 -1.61
N ASN A 91 14.14 -20.67 -1.59
CA ASN A 91 12.70 -20.44 -1.79
C ASN A 91 12.41 -19.58 -3.03
N GLY A 92 13.29 -19.59 -4.05
CA GLY A 92 13.19 -18.72 -5.24
C GLY A 92 13.18 -17.21 -4.94
N GLY A 93 13.65 -16.78 -3.77
CA GLY A 93 13.56 -15.40 -3.30
C GLY A 93 12.27 -15.06 -2.56
N SER A 94 11.38 -16.03 -2.32
CA SER A 94 10.16 -15.84 -1.51
C SER A 94 10.49 -15.95 -0.04
N VAL A 95 10.37 -14.86 0.68
CA VAL A 95 10.82 -14.72 2.06
C VAL A 95 9.76 -15.20 3.04
N LYS A 96 10.19 -16.02 4.00
CA LYS A 96 9.36 -16.51 5.10
C LYS A 96 9.05 -15.41 6.12
N PRO A 97 8.03 -15.58 6.98
CA PRO A 97 7.65 -14.57 7.95
C PRO A 97 8.81 -14.12 8.87
N TRP A 98 9.62 -15.04 9.35
CA TRP A 98 10.77 -14.71 10.21
C TRP A 98 11.90 -13.98 9.47
N GLY A 99 12.12 -14.24 8.18
CA GLY A 99 13.03 -13.45 7.35
C GLY A 99 12.57 -11.99 7.24
N ASN A 100 11.27 -11.78 6.98
CA ASN A 100 10.68 -10.44 6.99
C ASN A 100 10.71 -9.78 8.38
N ALA A 101 10.53 -10.53 9.46
CA ALA A 101 10.65 -10.02 10.83
C ALA A 101 12.08 -9.57 11.14
N LYS A 102 13.07 -10.32 10.68
CA LYS A 102 14.47 -9.96 10.80
C LYS A 102 14.80 -8.70 10.01
N ALA A 103 14.30 -8.59 8.78
CA ALA A 103 14.45 -7.36 7.98
C ALA A 103 13.90 -6.14 8.74
N LEU A 104 12.71 -6.24 9.34
CA LEU A 104 12.13 -5.17 10.16
C LEU A 104 13.02 -4.82 11.36
N GLN A 105 13.59 -5.80 12.05
CA GLN A 105 14.50 -5.56 13.16
C GLN A 105 15.70 -4.72 12.71
N TYR A 106 16.35 -5.08 11.60
CA TYR A 106 17.51 -4.35 11.10
C TYR A 106 17.16 -3.01 10.45
N MET A 107 15.96 -2.82 9.95
CA MET A 107 15.47 -1.48 9.60
C MET A 107 15.45 -0.55 10.81
N ARG A 108 15.03 -1.05 11.98
CA ARG A 108 15.06 -0.29 13.24
C ARG A 108 16.48 -0.04 13.75
N VAL A 109 17.37 -1.02 13.62
CA VAL A 109 18.80 -0.85 13.93
C VAL A 109 19.40 0.27 13.08
N ALA A 110 19.19 0.24 11.76
CA ALA A 110 19.65 1.29 10.85
C ALA A 110 19.09 2.68 11.21
N GLU A 111 17.82 2.76 11.61
CA GLU A 111 17.21 4.00 12.09
C GLU A 111 17.89 4.52 13.37
N THR A 112 18.17 3.63 14.32
CA THR A 112 18.85 3.98 15.58
C THR A 112 20.29 4.45 15.33
N GLU A 113 21.03 3.78 14.46
CA GLU A 113 22.38 4.17 14.05
C GLU A 113 22.37 5.41 13.14
N GLY A 114 21.25 5.74 12.53
CA GLY A 114 21.11 6.87 11.61
C GLY A 114 21.77 6.67 10.26
N ILE A 115 21.94 5.41 9.82
CA ILE A 115 22.53 5.02 8.54
C ILE A 115 21.46 4.77 7.48
N PRO A 116 21.74 5.01 6.18
CA PRO A 116 20.83 4.70 5.09
C PRO A 116 20.51 3.19 5.00
N ILE A 117 19.40 2.88 4.38
CA ILE A 117 18.98 1.50 4.07
C ILE A 117 18.90 1.36 2.54
N HIS A 118 19.58 0.35 2.00
CA HIS A 118 19.48 -0.07 0.62
C HIS A 118 18.75 -1.41 0.55
N CYS A 119 17.56 -1.41 -0.05
CA CYS A 119 16.72 -2.59 -0.19
C CYS A 119 16.86 -3.17 -1.60
N TYR A 120 17.17 -4.45 -1.72
CA TYR A 120 17.26 -5.16 -3.01
C TYR A 120 16.14 -6.18 -3.13
N ILE A 121 15.33 -6.06 -4.16
CA ILE A 121 14.09 -6.81 -4.36
C ILE A 121 14.30 -7.84 -5.46
N PHE A 122 14.37 -9.12 -5.06
CA PHE A 122 14.57 -10.29 -5.92
C PHE A 122 13.55 -11.39 -5.59
N THR A 123 12.25 -11.07 -5.63
CA THR A 123 11.20 -12.01 -5.26
C THR A 123 10.12 -12.12 -6.32
N PRO A 124 9.69 -13.34 -6.68
CA PRO A 124 8.50 -13.53 -7.51
C PRO A 124 7.19 -13.23 -6.77
N GLY A 125 7.23 -13.19 -5.43
CA GLY A 125 6.07 -12.96 -4.57
C GLY A 125 6.31 -13.34 -3.12
N SER A 126 5.25 -13.26 -2.32
CA SER A 126 5.26 -13.71 -0.93
C SER A 126 5.39 -15.23 -0.85
N TYR A 127 6.03 -15.73 0.22
CA TYR A 127 6.04 -17.16 0.50
C TYR A 127 4.60 -17.67 0.68
N PRO A 128 4.27 -18.87 0.19
CA PRO A 128 2.94 -19.47 0.40
C PRO A 128 2.63 -19.57 1.89
N ILE A 129 1.44 -19.12 2.28
CA ILE A 129 1.15 -18.67 3.66
C ILE A 129 0.49 -19.76 4.50
N GLU A 130 -0.03 -20.80 3.88
CA GLU A 130 -0.91 -21.77 4.53
C GLU A 130 -0.25 -22.48 5.72
N ASP A 131 1.07 -22.69 5.65
CA ASP A 131 1.84 -23.36 6.70
C ASP A 131 2.38 -22.42 7.80
N TYR A 132 2.29 -21.09 7.61
CA TYR A 132 2.91 -20.11 8.51
C TYR A 132 1.96 -18.97 8.87
N PRO A 133 1.20 -19.11 9.95
CA PRO A 133 0.34 -18.05 10.45
C PRO A 133 1.12 -16.74 10.70
N GLY A 134 0.54 -15.62 10.33
CA GLY A 134 1.15 -14.31 10.55
C GLY A 134 2.05 -13.78 9.43
N ALA A 135 2.19 -14.47 8.30
CA ALA A 135 3.00 -14.00 7.17
C ALA A 135 2.47 -12.69 6.57
N ALA A 136 1.16 -12.58 6.36
CA ALA A 136 0.53 -11.35 5.88
C ALA A 136 0.73 -10.19 6.87
N GLN A 137 0.52 -10.43 8.16
CA GLN A 137 0.70 -9.46 9.23
C GLN A 137 2.16 -8.99 9.33
N GLN A 138 3.12 -9.87 9.07
CA GLN A 138 4.53 -9.48 9.08
C GLN A 138 4.88 -8.55 7.91
N ILE A 139 4.35 -8.80 6.71
CA ILE A 139 4.48 -7.89 5.57
C ILE A 139 3.86 -6.53 5.90
N ALA A 140 2.65 -6.51 6.48
CA ALA A 140 1.98 -5.29 6.91
C ALA A 140 2.83 -4.50 7.92
N ARG A 141 3.42 -5.17 8.93
CA ARG A 141 4.33 -4.54 9.91
C ARG A 141 5.56 -3.93 9.24
N ASN A 142 6.12 -4.60 8.23
CA ASN A 142 7.26 -4.09 7.49
C ASN A 142 6.90 -2.81 6.73
N ILE A 143 5.83 -2.82 5.93
CA ILE A 143 5.36 -1.64 5.18
C ILE A 143 5.04 -0.49 6.15
N TYR A 144 4.34 -0.77 7.25
CA TYR A 144 4.01 0.22 8.28
C TYR A 144 5.28 0.81 8.90
N THR A 145 6.29 0.00 9.21
CA THR A 145 7.57 0.48 9.76
C THR A 145 8.31 1.34 8.75
N MET A 146 8.43 0.89 7.49
CA MET A 146 9.11 1.64 6.42
C MET A 146 8.49 3.01 6.17
N ALA A 147 7.16 3.12 6.26
CA ALA A 147 6.47 4.41 6.13
C ALA A 147 6.90 5.44 7.20
N GLY A 148 7.43 4.98 8.33
CA GLY A 148 7.85 5.83 9.44
C GLY A 148 9.35 6.04 9.59
N LEU A 149 10.19 5.30 8.90
CA LEU A 149 11.66 5.36 9.04
C LEU A 149 12.20 6.78 8.81
N ARG A 150 13.13 7.17 9.66
CA ARG A 150 13.77 8.49 9.68
C ARG A 150 15.20 8.48 9.13
N VAL A 151 15.50 7.51 8.28
CA VAL A 151 16.74 7.36 7.51
C VAL A 151 16.42 7.27 6.03
N PRO A 152 17.37 7.60 5.11
CA PRO A 152 17.18 7.39 3.69
C PRO A 152 16.93 5.92 3.38
N VAL A 153 15.94 5.64 2.56
CA VAL A 153 15.62 4.29 2.06
C VAL A 153 15.63 4.32 0.54
N ILE A 154 16.48 3.48 -0.04
CA ILE A 154 16.59 3.30 -1.49
C ILE A 154 16.20 1.87 -1.80
N SER A 155 15.28 1.63 -2.72
CA SER A 155 14.96 0.28 -3.18
C SER A 155 15.37 0.08 -4.64
N ILE A 156 15.91 -1.09 -4.93
CA ILE A 156 16.36 -1.52 -6.24
C ILE A 156 15.59 -2.81 -6.59
N ILE A 157 14.85 -2.77 -7.69
CA ILE A 157 13.95 -3.85 -8.11
C ILE A 157 14.56 -4.58 -9.30
N SER A 158 14.82 -5.86 -9.17
CA SER A 158 15.14 -6.79 -10.27
C SER A 158 13.95 -7.69 -10.57
N GLU A 159 13.40 -8.35 -9.55
CA GLU A 159 12.18 -9.13 -9.63
C GLU A 159 11.28 -8.70 -8.48
N GLY A 160 10.14 -8.07 -8.80
CA GLY A 160 9.22 -7.53 -7.81
C GLY A 160 7.82 -8.11 -7.94
N GLY A 161 7.51 -9.15 -7.17
CA GLY A 161 6.19 -9.76 -7.13
C GLY A 161 5.39 -9.35 -5.90
N SER A 162 4.23 -8.72 -6.13
CA SER A 162 3.15 -8.52 -5.16
C SER A 162 3.59 -7.99 -3.77
N GLY A 163 2.98 -8.47 -2.70
CA GLY A 163 3.27 -8.11 -1.32
C GLY A 163 4.67 -8.46 -0.84
N GLY A 164 5.29 -9.51 -1.40
CA GLY A 164 6.67 -9.87 -1.09
C GLY A 164 7.67 -8.76 -1.45
N ALA A 165 7.46 -8.10 -2.58
CA ALA A 165 8.25 -6.95 -2.99
C ALA A 165 7.99 -5.73 -2.09
N GLU A 166 6.74 -5.46 -1.72
CA GLU A 166 6.37 -4.32 -0.89
C GLU A 166 6.82 -4.45 0.57
N ALA A 167 7.09 -5.67 1.06
CA ALA A 167 7.64 -5.88 2.40
C ALA A 167 8.92 -5.09 2.68
N ILE A 168 9.71 -4.78 1.63
CA ILE A 168 10.92 -3.96 1.70
C ILE A 168 10.97 -2.86 0.61
N GLY A 169 9.83 -2.59 -0.06
CA GLY A 169 9.74 -1.75 -1.26
C GLY A 169 9.42 -0.27 -1.01
N LEU A 170 8.90 0.11 0.16
CA LEU A 170 8.49 1.49 0.46
C LEU A 170 9.70 2.39 0.71
N ALA A 171 10.17 3.11 -0.31
CA ALA A 171 11.43 3.85 -0.30
C ALA A 171 11.30 5.31 -0.71
N ASP A 172 12.28 6.15 -0.34
CA ASP A 172 12.39 7.54 -0.80
C ASP A 172 12.66 7.59 -2.31
N LYS A 173 13.52 6.67 -2.79
CA LYS A 173 13.81 6.44 -4.20
C LYS A 173 13.66 4.97 -4.53
N ARG A 174 12.98 4.68 -5.62
CA ARG A 174 12.80 3.33 -6.17
C ARG A 174 13.46 3.27 -7.54
N LEU A 175 14.48 2.44 -7.65
CA LEU A 175 15.17 2.15 -8.89
C LEU A 175 14.75 0.77 -9.39
N MET A 176 14.84 0.55 -10.69
CA MET A 176 14.55 -0.75 -11.27
C MET A 176 15.58 -1.08 -12.34
N LEU A 177 16.05 -2.33 -12.36
CA LEU A 177 16.95 -2.80 -13.40
C LEU A 177 16.21 -2.89 -14.74
N SER A 178 16.87 -2.59 -15.85
CA SER A 178 16.22 -2.46 -17.17
C SER A 178 15.56 -3.75 -17.66
N HIS A 179 16.09 -4.91 -17.28
CA HIS A 179 15.48 -6.23 -17.56
C HIS A 179 14.58 -6.72 -16.43
N GLY A 180 14.47 -5.95 -15.33
CA GLY A 180 13.60 -6.31 -14.23
C GLY A 180 12.12 -6.31 -14.59
N TYR A 181 11.30 -6.93 -13.76
CA TYR A 181 9.86 -6.75 -13.79
C TYR A 181 9.30 -6.42 -12.40
N TYR A 182 8.20 -5.66 -12.38
CA TYR A 182 7.46 -5.38 -11.16
C TYR A 182 5.96 -5.48 -11.45
N SER A 183 5.26 -6.35 -10.71
CA SER A 183 3.87 -6.71 -10.99
C SER A 183 3.11 -7.09 -9.73
N VAL A 184 1.79 -7.03 -9.81
CA VAL A 184 0.86 -7.51 -8.79
C VAL A 184 0.92 -9.03 -8.61
N ILE A 185 1.25 -9.76 -9.67
CA ILE A 185 1.33 -11.22 -9.71
C ILE A 185 2.30 -11.63 -10.82
N SER A 186 2.84 -12.83 -10.74
CA SER A 186 3.60 -13.38 -11.88
C SER A 186 2.70 -13.58 -13.10
N PRO A 187 3.23 -13.46 -14.33
CA PRO A 187 2.44 -13.70 -15.54
C PRO A 187 1.73 -15.06 -15.57
N GLU A 188 2.39 -16.11 -15.05
CA GLU A 188 1.83 -17.46 -14.93
C GLU A 188 0.63 -17.47 -13.95
N GLY A 189 0.77 -16.83 -12.81
CA GLY A 189 -0.32 -16.69 -11.83
C GLY A 189 -1.49 -15.86 -12.38
N GLY A 190 -1.18 -14.79 -13.12
CA GLY A 190 -2.18 -13.99 -13.84
C GLY A 190 -2.95 -14.82 -14.87
N ALA A 191 -2.22 -15.60 -15.66
CA ALA A 191 -2.81 -16.49 -16.66
C ALA A 191 -3.66 -17.61 -16.04
N ALA A 192 -3.25 -18.15 -14.90
CA ALA A 192 -4.04 -19.16 -14.19
C ALA A 192 -5.39 -18.59 -13.71
N ILE A 193 -5.40 -17.36 -13.18
CA ILE A 193 -6.63 -16.69 -12.72
C ILE A 193 -7.52 -16.30 -13.91
N GLU A 194 -6.97 -15.70 -14.96
CA GLU A 194 -7.74 -15.32 -16.16
C GLU A 194 -8.30 -16.52 -16.91
N GLY A 195 -7.52 -17.60 -17.01
CA GLY A 195 -7.95 -18.87 -17.59
C GLY A 195 -8.87 -19.70 -16.70
N ARG A 196 -9.14 -19.27 -15.46
CA ARG A 196 -9.93 -20.01 -14.46
C ARG A 196 -9.47 -21.46 -14.30
N LEU A 197 -8.16 -21.66 -14.28
CA LEU A 197 -7.56 -22.99 -14.22
C LEU A 197 -7.79 -23.62 -12.85
N LYS A 198 -8.01 -24.93 -12.84
CA LYS A 198 -8.09 -25.71 -11.60
C LYS A 198 -6.69 -25.94 -11.02
N ALA A 199 -6.63 -26.23 -9.72
CA ALA A 199 -5.36 -26.58 -9.07
C ALA A 199 -4.64 -27.70 -9.84
N GLY A 200 -3.34 -27.53 -10.08
CA GLY A 200 -2.51 -28.47 -10.84
C GLY A 200 -2.52 -28.30 -12.37
N GLN A 201 -3.41 -27.48 -12.93
CA GLN A 201 -3.37 -27.19 -14.36
C GLN A 201 -2.37 -26.07 -14.67
N ARG A 202 -1.67 -26.18 -15.80
CA ARG A 202 -0.73 -25.16 -16.31
C ARG A 202 -1.42 -24.32 -17.38
N ALA A 203 -1.18 -23.00 -17.33
CA ALA A 203 -1.66 -22.09 -18.37
C ALA A 203 -0.92 -22.33 -19.70
N ALA A 204 -1.62 -22.13 -20.82
CA ALA A 204 -1.01 -22.14 -22.13
C ALA A 204 0.03 -21.02 -22.26
N PRO A 205 1.17 -21.25 -22.95
CA PRO A 205 2.22 -20.25 -23.12
C PRO A 205 1.71 -18.92 -23.69
N GLU A 206 0.77 -18.98 -24.64
CA GLU A 206 0.17 -17.82 -25.30
C GLU A 206 -0.61 -16.96 -24.30
N LEU A 207 -1.31 -17.59 -23.35
CA LEU A 207 -2.05 -16.88 -22.31
C LEU A 207 -1.10 -16.22 -21.30
N ILE A 208 0.02 -16.86 -20.99
CA ILE A 208 1.07 -16.30 -20.13
C ILE A 208 1.70 -15.07 -20.78
N GLU A 209 2.07 -15.17 -22.07
CA GLU A 209 2.61 -14.04 -22.85
C GLU A 209 1.62 -12.88 -22.90
N HIS A 210 0.35 -13.18 -23.19
CA HIS A 210 -0.74 -12.19 -23.20
C HIS A 210 -0.88 -11.49 -21.84
N CYS A 211 -0.83 -12.22 -20.73
CA CYS A 211 -0.86 -11.62 -19.40
C CYS A 211 0.37 -10.75 -19.13
N ALA A 212 1.57 -11.20 -19.51
CA ALA A 212 2.79 -10.43 -19.33
C ALA A 212 2.75 -9.08 -20.06
N GLN A 213 2.17 -9.04 -21.26
CA GLN A 213 1.98 -7.81 -22.04
C GLN A 213 0.95 -6.87 -21.41
N ASN A 214 -0.23 -7.39 -21.08
CA ASN A 214 -1.36 -6.57 -20.59
C ASN A 214 -1.19 -6.10 -19.13
N LEU A 215 -0.33 -6.71 -18.34
CA LEU A 215 -0.02 -6.28 -16.98
C LEU A 215 1.02 -5.15 -16.92
N HIS A 216 1.63 -4.78 -18.04
CA HIS A 216 2.62 -3.69 -18.13
C HIS A 216 3.70 -3.79 -17.06
N ILE A 217 4.44 -4.90 -17.04
CA ILE A 217 5.33 -5.29 -15.96
C ILE A 217 6.76 -4.73 -16.07
N THR A 218 7.10 -4.12 -17.21
CA THR A 218 8.49 -3.72 -17.51
C THR A 218 8.96 -2.50 -16.71
N ALA A 219 10.28 -2.29 -16.67
CA ALA A 219 10.86 -1.12 -16.03
C ALA A 219 10.38 0.19 -16.69
N GLN A 220 10.20 0.19 -18.01
CA GLN A 220 9.74 1.36 -18.74
C GLN A 220 8.27 1.68 -18.43
N ASP A 221 7.40 0.67 -18.33
CA ASP A 221 6.01 0.84 -17.93
C ASP A 221 5.93 1.46 -16.52
N ASN A 222 6.66 0.88 -15.57
CA ASN A 222 6.67 1.34 -14.17
C ASN A 222 7.27 2.75 -14.01
N LEU A 223 8.23 3.13 -14.87
CA LEU A 223 8.74 4.50 -14.93
C LEU A 223 7.67 5.47 -15.45
N SER A 224 6.96 5.09 -16.52
CA SER A 224 5.88 5.90 -17.09
C SER A 224 4.72 6.14 -16.12
N PHE A 225 4.40 5.14 -15.29
CA PHE A 225 3.40 5.23 -14.22
C PHE A 225 3.90 6.02 -13.00
N GLY A 226 5.21 6.31 -12.92
CA GLY A 226 5.81 7.00 -11.79
C GLY A 226 5.98 6.14 -10.53
N TYR A 227 5.94 4.81 -10.66
CA TYR A 227 6.13 3.87 -9.55
C TYR A 227 7.59 3.64 -9.20
N ILE A 228 8.48 3.91 -10.16
CA ILE A 228 9.92 3.98 -9.95
C ILE A 228 10.44 5.37 -10.34
N ASP A 229 11.57 5.77 -9.78
CA ASP A 229 12.18 7.08 -10.02
C ASP A 229 13.20 7.06 -11.16
N SER A 230 13.85 5.91 -11.40
CA SER A 230 14.81 5.73 -12.50
C SER A 230 15.02 4.26 -12.86
N VAL A 231 15.51 4.04 -14.08
CA VAL A 231 15.90 2.73 -14.59
C VAL A 231 17.42 2.64 -14.61
N VAL A 232 17.96 1.58 -14.02
CA VAL A 232 19.40 1.26 -14.08
C VAL A 232 19.62 0.37 -15.30
N GLN A 233 20.40 0.87 -16.24
CA GLN A 233 20.67 0.15 -17.49
C GLN A 233 21.57 -1.05 -17.24
N GLU A 234 21.22 -2.17 -17.81
CA GLU A 234 21.97 -3.42 -17.75
C GLU A 234 22.62 -3.74 -19.11
N PRO A 235 23.63 -4.59 -19.14
CA PRO A 235 24.09 -5.21 -20.37
C PRO A 235 22.96 -5.93 -21.11
N ALA A 236 23.11 -6.09 -22.42
CA ALA A 236 22.17 -6.85 -23.23
C ALA A 236 21.94 -8.25 -22.63
N LEU A 237 20.69 -8.71 -22.65
CA LEU A 237 20.24 -9.98 -22.04
C LEU A 237 20.47 -10.08 -20.51
N GLY A 238 20.67 -8.94 -19.83
CA GLY A 238 20.71 -8.84 -18.39
C GLY A 238 22.11 -8.98 -17.77
N ALA A 239 22.24 -8.42 -16.58
CA ALA A 239 23.49 -8.44 -15.84
C ALA A 239 23.82 -9.84 -15.30
N ARG A 240 25.12 -10.20 -15.34
CA ARG A 240 25.69 -11.43 -14.82
C ARG A 240 26.86 -11.14 -13.88
N PRO A 241 27.30 -12.09 -13.02
CA PRO A 241 28.35 -11.84 -12.02
C PRO A 241 29.67 -11.28 -12.56
N HIS A 242 30.02 -11.56 -13.80
CA HIS A 242 31.27 -11.07 -14.44
C HIS A 242 31.14 -9.69 -15.11
N HIS A 243 29.98 -9.04 -15.07
CA HIS A 243 29.79 -7.71 -15.67
C HIS A 243 30.19 -6.59 -14.70
N PHE A 244 31.48 -6.44 -14.40
CA PHE A 244 31.99 -5.49 -13.42
C PHE A 244 31.65 -4.02 -13.74
N ASP A 245 31.57 -3.65 -15.01
CA ASP A 245 31.18 -2.29 -15.41
C ASP A 245 29.72 -1.99 -15.02
N PHE A 246 28.86 -2.99 -15.07
CA PHE A 246 27.49 -2.86 -14.58
C PHE A 246 27.47 -2.59 -13.07
N PHE A 247 28.25 -3.31 -12.28
CA PHE A 247 28.30 -3.07 -10.83
C PHE A 247 28.84 -1.69 -10.49
N ARG A 248 29.82 -1.17 -11.25
CA ARG A 248 30.27 0.22 -11.10
C ARG A 248 29.14 1.20 -11.40
N SER A 249 28.40 0.99 -12.49
CA SER A 249 27.24 1.81 -12.84
C SER A 249 26.16 1.73 -11.75
N LEU A 250 25.83 0.54 -11.26
CA LEU A 250 24.88 0.34 -10.16
C LEU A 250 25.33 1.07 -8.89
N ARG A 251 26.64 1.01 -8.53
CA ARG A 251 27.20 1.77 -7.42
C ARG A 251 26.95 3.28 -7.57
N GLN A 252 27.20 3.84 -8.77
CA GLN A 252 26.97 5.26 -9.04
C GLN A 252 25.48 5.62 -8.89
N GLU A 253 24.55 4.79 -9.39
CA GLU A 253 23.12 5.04 -9.29
C GLU A 253 22.61 4.98 -7.83
N VAL A 254 23.07 4.01 -7.04
CA VAL A 254 22.72 3.87 -5.62
C VAL A 254 23.27 5.04 -4.80
N LEU A 255 24.51 5.47 -5.05
CA LEU A 255 25.10 6.67 -4.44
C LEU A 255 24.31 7.92 -4.83
N ARG A 256 24.00 8.08 -6.11
CA ARG A 256 23.20 9.22 -6.61
C ARG A 256 21.86 9.30 -5.92
N ALA A 257 21.13 8.20 -5.85
CA ALA A 257 19.82 8.14 -5.20
C ALA A 257 19.90 8.51 -3.72
N THR A 258 20.90 7.97 -2.99
CA THR A 258 21.09 8.25 -1.57
C THR A 258 21.45 9.72 -1.34
N ASP A 259 22.40 10.24 -2.09
CA ASP A 259 22.84 11.64 -1.99
C ASP A 259 21.74 12.63 -2.37
N GLU A 260 20.93 12.31 -3.41
CA GLU A 260 19.73 13.11 -3.77
C GLU A 260 18.74 13.23 -2.61
N VAL A 261 18.44 12.11 -1.94
CA VAL A 261 17.53 12.11 -0.79
C VAL A 261 18.10 12.99 0.33
N VAL A 262 19.37 12.85 0.64
CA VAL A 262 20.03 13.63 1.71
C VAL A 262 20.05 15.12 1.35
N ILE A 263 20.53 15.48 0.16
CA ILE A 263 20.62 16.88 -0.29
C ILE A 263 19.25 17.53 -0.35
N THR A 264 18.26 16.81 -0.87
CA THR A 264 16.88 17.32 -0.98
C THR A 264 16.29 17.71 0.38
N ASN A 265 16.71 17.06 1.45
CA ASN A 265 16.15 17.27 2.79
C ASN A 265 17.06 18.12 3.71
N THR A 266 18.35 18.25 3.40
CA THR A 266 19.32 19.00 4.23
C THR A 266 19.63 20.38 3.67
N LYS A 267 19.71 20.56 2.35
CA LYS A 267 20.14 21.81 1.75
C LYS A 267 18.97 22.81 1.56
N PRO A 268 19.22 24.11 1.76
CA PRO A 268 18.24 25.15 1.46
C PRO A 268 17.96 25.22 -0.05
N PRO A 269 16.79 25.76 -0.48
CA PRO A 269 16.33 25.71 -1.87
C PRO A 269 17.34 26.26 -2.89
N MET A 270 18.00 27.37 -2.58
CA MET A 270 18.96 28.01 -3.50
C MET A 270 20.17 27.12 -3.81
N ILE A 271 20.77 26.52 -2.79
CA ILE A 271 21.98 25.68 -2.94
C ILE A 271 21.60 24.27 -3.44
N ARG A 272 20.39 23.82 -3.09
CA ARG A 272 19.88 22.49 -3.45
C ARG A 272 19.83 22.25 -4.94
N GLY A 273 19.35 23.24 -5.73
CA GLY A 273 19.28 23.13 -7.19
C GLY A 273 20.64 22.86 -7.83
N LEU A 274 21.66 23.63 -7.46
CA LEU A 274 23.03 23.47 -7.96
C LEU A 274 23.64 22.13 -7.53
N ALA A 275 23.43 21.74 -6.27
CA ALA A 275 23.95 20.46 -5.76
C ALA A 275 23.32 19.27 -6.48
N LEU A 276 22.01 19.31 -6.74
CA LEU A 276 21.31 18.24 -7.48
C LEU A 276 21.71 18.22 -8.97
N ALA A 277 21.88 19.37 -9.61
CA ALA A 277 22.37 19.45 -10.99
C ALA A 277 23.76 18.81 -11.14
N ARG A 278 24.65 19.05 -10.17
CA ARG A 278 25.98 18.43 -10.14
C ARG A 278 25.93 16.90 -9.98
N LEU A 279 25.03 16.38 -9.12
CA LEU A 279 24.84 14.93 -8.95
C LEU A 279 24.26 14.25 -10.19
N ARG A 280 23.42 14.96 -10.94
CA ARG A 280 22.73 14.43 -12.13
C ARG A 280 23.57 14.51 -13.39
N ASN A 281 24.74 15.13 -13.33
CA ASN A 281 25.66 15.10 -14.47
C ASN A 281 26.08 13.65 -14.73
N PRO A 282 25.86 13.10 -15.94
CA PRO A 282 26.23 11.72 -16.28
C PRO A 282 27.72 11.43 -16.15
N GLU A 283 28.57 12.45 -16.34
CA GLU A 283 30.02 12.34 -16.25
C GLU A 283 30.56 12.45 -14.82
N ALA A 284 29.70 12.74 -13.85
CA ALA A 284 30.14 12.90 -12.46
C ALA A 284 30.53 11.56 -11.84
N ASN A 285 31.78 11.44 -11.43
CA ASN A 285 32.23 10.31 -10.62
C ASN A 285 31.85 10.55 -9.15
N LEU A 286 30.85 9.84 -8.66
CA LEU A 286 30.34 10.03 -7.30
C LEU A 286 31.27 9.44 -6.23
N ASP A 287 32.19 8.56 -6.59
CA ASP A 287 33.24 8.09 -5.67
C ASP A 287 34.26 9.19 -5.33
N GLU A 288 34.34 10.25 -6.14
CA GLU A 288 35.17 11.45 -5.87
C GLU A 288 34.38 12.60 -5.23
N MET A 289 33.08 12.39 -5.01
CA MET A 289 32.21 13.36 -4.36
C MET A 289 31.78 12.85 -2.97
N TYR A 290 31.80 13.75 -1.99
CA TYR A 290 31.39 13.39 -0.63
C TYR A 290 30.16 14.16 -0.18
N VAL A 291 29.11 13.44 0.13
CA VAL A 291 27.90 13.93 0.79
C VAL A 291 27.77 13.21 2.13
N ARG A 292 27.81 13.97 3.23
CA ARG A 292 27.60 13.39 4.56
C ARG A 292 26.14 12.96 4.72
N TRP A 293 25.90 11.70 5.04
CA TRP A 293 24.55 11.13 5.16
C TRP A 293 23.86 11.41 6.51
N GLY A 294 24.60 11.87 7.51
CA GLY A 294 24.02 12.27 8.78
C GLY A 294 23.06 13.47 8.63
N MET A 295 21.87 13.37 9.18
CA MET A 295 20.82 14.38 9.08
C MET A 295 20.33 14.84 10.46
N SER A 296 19.97 16.13 10.56
CA SER A 296 19.29 16.68 11.74
C SER A 296 17.87 16.11 11.90
N GLY A 297 17.32 16.15 13.10
CA GLY A 297 15.94 15.68 13.38
C GLY A 297 14.88 16.31 12.48
N ALA A 298 15.00 17.62 12.20
CA ALA A 298 14.09 18.33 11.29
C ALA A 298 14.21 17.82 9.83
N ALA A 299 15.44 17.54 9.36
CA ALA A 299 15.67 16.99 8.02
C ALA A 299 15.11 15.56 7.89
N LYS A 300 15.32 14.72 8.92
CA LYS A 300 14.74 13.38 9.01
C LYS A 300 13.20 13.40 8.94
N ASN A 301 12.56 14.32 9.65
CA ASN A 301 11.09 14.47 9.62
C ASN A 301 10.60 14.91 8.23
N ARG A 302 11.26 15.90 7.59
CA ARG A 302 10.92 16.32 6.22
C ARG A 302 11.04 15.18 5.20
N MET A 303 12.10 14.37 5.32
CA MET A 303 12.32 13.20 4.46
C MET A 303 11.17 12.20 4.61
N ARG A 304 10.87 11.78 5.85
CA ARG A 304 9.74 10.88 6.15
C ARG A 304 8.43 11.41 5.56
N GLU A 305 8.14 12.68 5.79
CA GLU A 305 6.91 13.30 5.29
C GLU A 305 6.85 13.30 3.75
N ARG A 306 7.96 13.61 3.08
CA ARG A 306 8.02 13.55 1.60
C ARG A 306 7.83 12.14 1.07
N ARG A 307 8.42 11.11 1.71
CA ARG A 307 8.17 9.71 1.40
C ARG A 307 6.69 9.38 1.49
N GLN A 308 6.07 9.70 2.62
CA GLN A 308 4.64 9.49 2.83
C GLN A 308 3.79 10.23 1.78
N GLN A 309 4.08 11.50 1.49
CA GLN A 309 3.36 12.27 0.47
C GLN A 309 3.55 11.69 -0.93
N LYS A 310 4.75 11.19 -1.27
CA LYS A 310 5.01 10.50 -2.54
C LYS A 310 4.03 9.34 -2.70
N PHE A 311 3.99 8.42 -1.74
CA PHE A 311 3.13 7.24 -1.83
C PHE A 311 1.64 7.58 -1.85
N LEU A 312 1.18 8.56 -1.10
CA LEU A 312 -0.22 9.01 -1.13
C LEU A 312 -0.66 9.56 -2.51
N ARG A 313 0.30 10.04 -3.32
CA ARG A 313 0.01 10.56 -4.67
C ARG A 313 0.05 9.49 -5.75
N LEU A 314 0.78 8.38 -5.54
CA LEU A 314 0.89 7.30 -6.52
C LEU A 314 -0.48 6.72 -6.85
N SER A 315 -0.65 6.28 -8.09
CA SER A 315 -1.88 5.63 -8.59
C SER A 315 -3.17 6.45 -8.46
N ARG A 316 -3.08 7.76 -8.16
CA ARG A 316 -4.28 8.60 -8.01
C ARG A 316 -5.03 8.75 -9.33
N ALA A 317 -4.30 8.84 -10.43
CA ALA A 317 -4.86 9.00 -11.77
C ALA A 317 -5.47 7.71 -12.34
N ALA A 318 -5.23 6.56 -11.72
CA ALA A 318 -5.76 5.27 -12.18
C ALA A 318 -7.22 5.03 -11.80
N ALA A 319 -7.78 5.81 -10.87
CA ALA A 319 -9.20 5.80 -10.54
C ALA A 319 -9.95 6.83 -11.40
N ILE A 320 -11.17 6.48 -11.80
CA ILE A 320 -12.05 7.42 -12.52
C ILE A 320 -12.68 8.35 -11.48
N ASP A 321 -12.37 9.63 -11.58
CA ASP A 321 -12.91 10.66 -10.69
C ASP A 321 -13.89 11.55 -11.46
N ASN A 322 -15.18 11.31 -11.29
CA ASN A 322 -16.27 12.05 -11.95
C ASN A 322 -16.73 13.29 -11.18
N ARG A 323 -15.99 13.72 -10.14
CA ARG A 323 -16.31 14.96 -9.41
C ARG A 323 -16.19 16.17 -10.33
N PRO A 324 -17.05 17.21 -10.17
CA PRO A 324 -16.96 18.46 -10.92
C PRO A 324 -15.56 19.10 -10.78
N PHE A 325 -15.08 19.74 -11.85
CA PHE A 325 -13.74 20.37 -11.90
C PHE A 325 -13.47 21.33 -10.75
N LEU A 326 -14.46 22.12 -10.35
CA LEU A 326 -14.35 23.03 -9.19
C LEU A 326 -14.15 22.28 -7.88
N ALA A 327 -14.78 21.11 -7.69
CA ALA A 327 -14.60 20.30 -6.49
C ALA A 327 -13.22 19.64 -6.45
N LYS A 328 -12.68 19.20 -7.60
CA LYS A 328 -11.31 18.68 -7.72
C LYS A 328 -10.27 19.73 -7.35
N ASN A 329 -10.44 20.95 -7.87
CA ASN A 329 -9.50 22.04 -7.68
C ASN A 329 -9.67 22.73 -6.33
N ALA A 330 -10.87 22.80 -5.78
CA ALA A 330 -11.11 23.33 -4.43
C ALA A 330 -10.40 22.51 -3.35
N ALA A 331 -10.30 21.17 -3.53
CA ALA A 331 -9.50 20.33 -2.65
C ALA A 331 -8.00 20.64 -2.75
N ALA A 332 -7.48 20.84 -3.96
CA ALA A 332 -6.08 21.19 -4.20
C ALA A 332 -5.76 22.62 -3.70
N LEU A 333 -6.63 23.58 -3.95
CA LEU A 333 -6.49 24.96 -3.51
C LEU A 333 -6.57 25.06 -1.96
N ARG A 334 -7.51 24.34 -1.37
CA ARG A 334 -7.63 24.25 0.09
C ARG A 334 -6.38 23.62 0.71
N ASP A 335 -5.84 22.58 0.12
CA ASP A 335 -4.59 21.95 0.56
C ASP A 335 -3.40 22.92 0.45
N TRP A 336 -3.37 23.75 -0.58
CA TRP A 336 -2.33 24.77 -0.75
C TRP A 336 -2.42 25.87 0.30
N VAL A 337 -3.62 26.33 0.63
CA VAL A 337 -3.85 27.39 1.64
C VAL A 337 -3.70 26.85 3.07
N THR A 338 -4.14 25.62 3.34
CA THR A 338 -4.14 25.07 4.71
C THR A 338 -2.81 24.45 5.12
N LYS A 339 -1.93 24.05 4.18
CA LYS A 339 -0.62 23.46 4.51
C LYS A 339 0.31 24.37 5.30
N PRO A 340 0.54 25.66 4.93
CA PRO A 340 1.36 26.57 5.74
C PRO A 340 0.76 26.81 7.12
N TRP A 341 -0.56 26.94 7.19
CA TRP A 341 -1.29 27.16 8.45
C TRP A 341 -1.25 25.92 9.37
N MET A 342 -1.39 24.72 8.82
CA MET A 342 -1.28 23.48 9.62
C MET A 342 0.14 23.25 10.12
N HIS A 343 1.18 23.50 9.31
CA HIS A 343 2.57 23.42 9.77
C HIS A 343 2.86 24.40 10.90
N PHE A 344 2.41 25.65 10.77
CA PHE A 344 2.56 26.66 11.81
C PHE A 344 1.82 26.26 13.11
N LYS A 345 0.58 25.79 12.98
CA LYS A 345 -0.23 25.34 14.12
C LYS A 345 0.36 24.09 14.80
N TYR A 346 0.89 23.13 14.05
CA TYR A 346 1.48 21.91 14.61
C TYR A 346 2.84 22.17 15.27
N ASP A 347 3.71 22.98 14.68
CA ASP A 347 5.03 23.27 15.24
C ASP A 347 4.94 24.22 16.44
N PHE A 348 4.02 25.19 16.41
CA PHE A 348 3.84 26.15 17.48
C PHE A 348 3.01 25.59 18.65
N VAL A 349 1.89 24.93 18.35
CA VAL A 349 0.96 24.41 19.38
C VAL A 349 1.55 23.21 20.12
N ARG A 350 2.24 22.25 19.43
CA ARG A 350 2.85 21.10 20.11
C ARG A 350 3.99 21.47 21.07
N ARG A 351 4.76 22.52 20.77
CA ARG A 351 5.82 23.00 21.71
C ARG A 351 5.26 23.61 23.00
N HIS A 352 4.04 24.13 22.94
CA HIS A 352 3.42 24.85 24.06
C HIS A 352 2.20 24.13 24.64
N GLN A 353 1.82 22.98 24.10
CA GLN A 353 0.58 22.28 24.43
C GLN A 353 0.49 21.87 25.92
N ARG A 354 1.60 21.49 26.54
CA ARG A 354 1.60 21.19 27.99
C ARG A 354 1.41 22.43 28.88
N LYS A 355 1.97 23.57 28.45
CA LYS A 355 1.76 24.85 29.20
C LYS A 355 0.38 25.43 28.95
N LEU A 356 -0.16 25.31 27.71
CA LEU A 356 -1.49 25.78 27.36
C LEU A 356 -2.61 24.90 27.92
N HIS A 357 -2.37 23.57 28.06
CA HIS A 357 -3.37 22.66 28.63
C HIS A 357 -3.67 23.02 30.10
N ASN A 358 -2.65 23.22 30.88
CA ASN A 358 -2.82 23.63 32.30
C ASN A 358 -3.48 25.00 32.45
N ILE A 359 -3.16 25.96 31.58
CA ILE A 359 -3.81 27.28 31.57
C ILE A 359 -5.25 27.21 31.05
N MET A 360 -5.54 26.32 30.09
CA MET A 360 -6.88 26.14 29.54
C MET A 360 -7.80 25.34 30.47
N GLU A 361 -7.29 24.39 31.27
CA GLU A 361 -8.08 23.73 32.32
C GLU A 361 -8.50 24.71 33.43
N GLU A 362 -7.61 25.60 33.85
CA GLU A 362 -7.97 26.68 34.83
C GLU A 362 -8.98 27.68 34.25
N LEU A 363 -8.81 28.08 32.96
CA LEU A 363 -9.74 29.01 32.30
C LEU A 363 -11.06 28.35 31.86
N SER A 364 -11.09 27.02 31.61
CA SER A 364 -12.32 26.35 31.17
C SER A 364 -13.32 26.18 32.29
N SER A 365 -12.86 25.95 33.51
CA SER A 365 -13.73 25.85 34.68
C SER A 365 -14.42 27.22 35.02
N GLU A 366 -13.73 28.32 34.82
CA GLU A 366 -14.33 29.65 34.99
C GLU A 366 -15.22 30.06 33.80
N TRP A 367 -14.83 29.65 32.58
CA TRP A 367 -15.55 29.99 31.35
C TRP A 367 -16.84 29.19 31.16
N ASP A 368 -16.91 27.93 31.63
CA ASP A 368 -18.15 27.15 31.61
C ASP A 368 -19.19 27.66 32.61
N VAL A 369 -18.78 28.21 33.73
CA VAL A 369 -19.66 28.90 34.67
C VAL A 369 -20.18 30.22 34.05
N PHE A 370 -19.37 30.93 33.30
CA PHE A 370 -19.74 32.18 32.63
C PHE A 370 -20.66 31.94 31.40
N LYS A 371 -20.39 30.88 30.59
CA LYS A 371 -21.25 30.47 29.47
C LYS A 371 -22.63 30.01 29.92
N GLY A 372 -22.72 29.32 31.04
CA GLY A 372 -24.00 28.90 31.60
C GLY A 372 -24.95 30.04 31.92
N ARG A 373 -24.41 31.22 32.27
CA ARG A 373 -25.21 32.43 32.60
C ARG A 373 -25.56 33.30 31.39
N LEU A 374 -24.75 33.33 30.31
CA LEU A 374 -24.93 34.30 29.21
C LEU A 374 -25.66 33.72 27.97
N PHE A 375 -25.62 32.40 27.72
CA PHE A 375 -26.09 31.82 26.45
C PHE A 375 -27.30 30.89 26.58
N SER A 376 -27.95 30.84 27.72
CA SER A 376 -29.15 30.02 27.90
C SER A 376 -30.35 30.44 27.02
N PRO A 377 -30.55 31.71 26.62
CA PRO A 377 -31.66 32.10 25.75
C PRO A 377 -31.46 31.82 24.26
N TRP A 378 -30.20 31.68 23.78
CA TRP A 378 -29.88 31.60 22.34
C TRP A 378 -29.77 30.19 21.78
N LYS A 379 -29.83 29.16 22.61
CA LYS A 379 -29.81 27.75 22.16
C LYS A 379 -31.10 27.29 21.44
N ARG A 380 -32.15 28.11 21.43
CA ARG A 380 -33.42 27.79 20.75
C ARG A 380 -33.54 28.30 19.31
N ILE A 381 -32.57 29.09 18.79
CA ILE A 381 -32.71 29.75 17.47
C ILE A 381 -31.72 29.27 16.42
N ALA A 382 -30.75 28.42 16.72
CA ALA A 382 -29.80 27.90 15.74
C ALA A 382 -29.78 26.38 15.71
N SER A 383 -30.89 25.76 15.29
CA SER A 383 -30.79 24.49 14.60
C SER A 383 -30.24 24.75 13.20
N PRO A 384 -29.15 24.11 12.76
CA PRO A 384 -28.75 24.23 11.37
C PRO A 384 -29.90 23.70 10.53
N ALA A 385 -30.42 24.53 9.63
CA ALA A 385 -31.38 24.12 8.64
C ALA A 385 -30.81 22.87 7.95
N GLU A 386 -31.48 21.73 8.12
CA GLU A 386 -31.26 20.54 7.31
C GLU A 386 -31.46 20.98 5.87
N LYS A 387 -30.36 21.08 5.10
CA LYS A 387 -30.46 21.21 3.66
C LYS A 387 -31.18 19.95 3.19
N LYS A 388 -32.46 20.05 2.89
CA LYS A 388 -33.21 19.02 2.18
C LYS A 388 -32.46 18.79 0.89
N ALA A 389 -31.83 17.61 0.77
CA ALA A 389 -31.28 17.14 -0.50
C ALA A 389 -32.44 17.11 -1.50
N THR A 390 -32.26 17.79 -2.63
CA THR A 390 -33.29 17.79 -3.68
C THR A 390 -33.41 16.38 -4.27
N ALA A 391 -34.62 15.98 -4.66
CA ALA A 391 -34.95 14.64 -5.18
C ALA A 391 -33.99 14.16 -6.29
N LYS A 392 -33.33 15.09 -7.01
CA LYS A 392 -32.35 14.80 -8.07
C LYS A 392 -30.99 14.35 -7.56
N GLU A 393 -30.62 14.65 -6.31
CA GLU A 393 -29.37 14.20 -5.67
C GLU A 393 -29.51 12.81 -5.05
N LEU A 394 -30.74 12.38 -4.77
CA LEU A 394 -31.05 11.09 -4.16
C LEU A 394 -30.97 9.90 -5.12
N THR A 395 -31.16 10.11 -6.42
CA THR A 395 -31.15 9.05 -7.44
C THR A 395 -29.80 8.38 -7.68
N THR A 396 -28.74 8.83 -7.03
CA THR A 396 -27.37 8.32 -7.18
C THR A 396 -26.78 7.72 -5.91
N LEU A 397 -27.48 7.70 -4.82
CA LEU A 397 -27.11 6.92 -3.64
C LEU A 397 -27.40 5.44 -3.90
N SER A 398 -26.56 4.53 -3.38
CA SER A 398 -26.93 3.12 -3.36
C SER A 398 -28.25 2.97 -2.58
N ASN A 399 -29.20 2.19 -3.12
CA ASN A 399 -30.55 2.07 -2.58
C ASN A 399 -30.55 1.76 -1.06
N TRP A 400 -29.61 0.96 -0.61
CA TRP A 400 -29.52 0.57 0.80
C TRP A 400 -29.00 1.67 1.74
N VAL A 401 -28.24 2.68 1.26
CA VAL A 401 -27.94 3.89 2.04
C VAL A 401 -29.20 4.74 2.19
N GLU A 402 -30.00 4.83 1.15
CA GLU A 402 -31.29 5.48 1.18
C GLU A 402 -32.25 4.78 2.13
N ASP A 403 -32.31 3.45 2.09
CA ASP A 403 -33.10 2.63 3.00
C ASP A 403 -32.71 2.85 4.47
N ASN A 404 -31.41 3.00 4.80
CA ASN A 404 -31.02 3.37 6.16
C ASN A 404 -31.60 4.72 6.61
N ARG A 405 -31.80 5.66 5.69
CA ARG A 405 -32.40 6.97 6.00
C ARG A 405 -33.91 6.92 6.19
N VAL A 406 -34.59 6.04 5.47
CA VAL A 406 -36.05 6.06 5.31
C VAL A 406 -36.71 4.91 6.05
N SER A 407 -36.08 3.71 6.13
CA SER A 407 -36.75 2.52 6.64
C SER A 407 -37.02 2.54 8.15
N LYS A 408 -38.10 1.88 8.55
CA LYS A 408 -38.33 1.50 9.94
C LYS A 408 -37.40 0.34 10.29
N TRP A 409 -36.93 0.27 11.53
CA TRP A 409 -36.05 -0.78 12.07
C TRP A 409 -36.41 -2.19 11.57
N ASN A 410 -35.40 -3.03 11.39
CA ASN A 410 -35.37 -4.43 11.00
C ASN A 410 -35.30 -4.63 9.49
N TYR A 411 -34.13 -4.30 8.90
CA TYR A 411 -33.79 -4.86 7.61
C TYR A 411 -33.66 -6.39 7.77
N LEU A 412 -34.54 -7.12 7.07
CA LEU A 412 -34.41 -8.57 6.96
C LEU A 412 -33.70 -8.92 5.66
N SER A 413 -32.75 -9.83 5.73
CA SER A 413 -32.07 -10.33 4.55
C SER A 413 -33.07 -10.84 3.52
N PRO A 414 -32.97 -10.48 2.22
CA PRO A 414 -33.83 -11.03 1.18
C PRO A 414 -33.82 -12.57 1.12
N ARG A 415 -32.77 -13.20 1.64
CA ARG A 415 -32.64 -14.66 1.72
C ARG A 415 -33.66 -15.32 2.61
N TYR A 416 -34.25 -14.59 3.54
CA TYR A 416 -35.30 -15.11 4.38
C TYR A 416 -36.59 -15.44 3.58
N LYS A 417 -36.75 -14.85 2.38
CA LYS A 417 -37.91 -15.12 1.47
C LYS A 417 -37.69 -16.33 0.56
N VAL A 418 -36.48 -16.87 0.55
CA VAL A 418 -36.11 -18.00 -0.31
C VAL A 418 -36.29 -19.27 0.48
N ASP A 419 -37.28 -20.08 0.10
CA ASP A 419 -37.51 -21.41 0.69
C ASP A 419 -36.38 -22.37 0.27
N ARG A 420 -35.29 -22.33 1.00
CA ARG A 420 -34.12 -23.17 0.78
C ARG A 420 -33.50 -23.56 2.12
N THR A 421 -33.27 -24.86 2.27
CA THR A 421 -32.51 -25.38 3.40
C THR A 421 -31.01 -25.29 3.17
N ILE A 422 -30.28 -24.94 4.22
CA ILE A 422 -28.81 -24.78 4.22
C ILE A 422 -28.22 -25.59 5.36
N THR A 423 -27.30 -26.48 5.06
CA THR A 423 -26.53 -27.20 6.08
C THR A 423 -25.45 -26.28 6.65
N CYS A 424 -25.25 -26.32 7.96
CA CYS A 424 -24.18 -25.54 8.59
C CYS A 424 -22.79 -25.98 8.07
N PRO A 425 -21.93 -25.06 7.61
CA PRO A 425 -20.58 -25.39 7.13
C PRO A 425 -19.70 -26.11 8.15
N ASN A 426 -19.94 -25.91 9.44
CA ASN A 426 -19.25 -26.62 10.52
C ASN A 426 -19.65 -28.11 10.64
N SER A 427 -20.56 -28.59 9.80
CA SER A 427 -20.91 -30.02 9.77
C SER A 427 -19.73 -30.90 9.40
N ALA A 428 -18.88 -30.45 8.45
CA ALA A 428 -17.71 -31.20 8.02
C ALA A 428 -16.53 -31.15 8.99
N SER A 429 -16.36 -30.02 9.71
CA SER A 429 -15.18 -29.77 10.55
C SER A 429 -15.43 -30.07 12.02
N TYR A 430 -16.65 -29.82 12.51
CA TYR A 430 -16.99 -29.87 13.93
C TYR A 430 -18.24 -30.71 14.21
N GLY A 431 -18.77 -31.41 13.22
CA GLY A 431 -19.92 -32.30 13.38
C GLY A 431 -21.24 -31.60 13.70
N CYS A 432 -21.40 -30.31 13.36
CA CYS A 432 -22.65 -29.61 13.50
C CYS A 432 -23.66 -30.16 12.47
N LEU A 433 -24.73 -30.78 12.93
CA LEU A 433 -25.73 -31.41 12.07
C LEU A 433 -26.92 -30.49 11.75
N ASP A 434 -26.86 -29.21 12.14
CA ASP A 434 -27.95 -28.27 11.94
C ASP A 434 -28.25 -28.00 10.47
N LEU A 435 -29.51 -28.19 10.14
CA LEU A 435 -30.11 -27.83 8.87
C LEU A 435 -30.98 -26.60 9.10
N TRP A 436 -30.66 -25.52 8.41
CA TRP A 436 -31.32 -24.24 8.57
C TRP A 436 -32.31 -23.94 7.46
N GLY A 437 -33.49 -23.45 7.85
CA GLY A 437 -34.48 -22.84 6.98
C GLY A 437 -34.25 -21.34 6.78
N PRO A 438 -35.21 -20.63 6.19
CA PRO A 438 -35.17 -19.19 5.96
C PRO A 438 -35.03 -18.34 7.22
N ASP A 439 -35.46 -18.81 8.37
CA ASP A 439 -35.39 -18.20 9.70
C ASP A 439 -33.97 -17.90 10.15
N LEU A 440 -32.95 -18.66 9.66
CA LEU A 440 -31.55 -18.33 9.86
C LEU A 440 -31.22 -16.87 9.51
N PHE A 441 -31.81 -16.36 8.44
CA PHE A 441 -31.56 -15.00 7.94
C PHE A 441 -32.58 -13.96 8.45
N ALA A 442 -33.49 -14.37 9.29
CA ALA A 442 -34.48 -13.52 9.99
C ALA A 442 -34.13 -13.41 11.48
N GLU A 443 -34.68 -14.29 12.29
CA GLU A 443 -34.58 -14.25 13.75
C GLU A 443 -33.15 -14.50 14.26
N PHE A 444 -32.40 -15.39 13.60
CA PHE A 444 -31.05 -15.77 14.00
C PHE A 444 -29.96 -14.89 13.41
N ALA A 445 -30.31 -13.88 12.59
CA ALA A 445 -29.37 -12.91 12.02
C ALA A 445 -28.10 -13.55 11.38
N GLY A 446 -28.26 -14.72 10.76
CA GLY A 446 -27.20 -15.46 10.15
C GLY A 446 -26.27 -16.23 11.10
N VAL A 447 -26.67 -16.43 12.36
CA VAL A 447 -25.85 -17.16 13.35
C VAL A 447 -26.47 -18.53 13.64
N CYS A 448 -25.68 -19.60 13.45
CA CYS A 448 -26.12 -20.94 13.84
C CYS A 448 -26.22 -21.04 15.37
N SER A 449 -27.44 -21.27 15.90
CA SER A 449 -27.65 -21.35 17.35
C SER A 449 -26.96 -22.54 18.00
N HIS A 450 -26.65 -23.58 17.23
CA HIS A 450 -26.03 -24.80 17.75
C HIS A 450 -24.52 -24.66 17.94
N CYS A 451 -23.79 -24.16 16.92
CA CYS A 451 -22.33 -24.08 16.96
C CYS A 451 -21.77 -22.65 16.93
N GLY A 452 -22.61 -21.64 16.82
CA GLY A 452 -22.19 -20.24 16.74
C GLY A 452 -21.55 -19.84 15.41
N TYR A 453 -21.66 -20.66 14.35
CA TYR A 453 -21.13 -20.29 13.04
C TYR A 453 -21.86 -19.08 12.48
N HIS A 454 -21.11 -18.06 12.04
CA HIS A 454 -21.64 -16.86 11.41
C HIS A 454 -21.69 -17.02 9.90
N PHE A 455 -22.89 -17.07 9.35
CA PHE A 455 -23.10 -17.01 7.90
C PHE A 455 -22.88 -15.56 7.43
N PRO A 456 -22.15 -15.34 6.33
CA PRO A 456 -21.97 -13.99 5.80
C PRO A 456 -23.32 -13.35 5.48
N MET A 457 -23.57 -12.16 6.03
CA MET A 457 -24.72 -11.34 5.70
C MET A 457 -24.37 -10.41 4.53
N GLU A 458 -25.37 -9.90 3.81
CA GLU A 458 -25.16 -8.89 2.79
C GLU A 458 -24.74 -7.54 3.41
N PRO A 459 -23.96 -6.70 2.67
CA PRO A 459 -23.52 -5.40 3.16
C PRO A 459 -24.66 -4.49 3.63
N GLU A 460 -25.80 -4.57 2.97
CA GLU A 460 -27.02 -3.83 3.27
C GLU A 460 -27.51 -4.10 4.70
N TRP A 461 -27.43 -5.35 5.14
CA TRP A 461 -27.81 -5.74 6.49
C TRP A 461 -27.02 -4.96 7.56
N TYR A 462 -25.70 -4.81 7.36
CA TYR A 462 -24.85 -4.08 8.29
C TYR A 462 -25.16 -2.59 8.31
N VAL A 463 -25.36 -1.99 7.13
CA VAL A 463 -25.69 -0.57 7.04
C VAL A 463 -27.00 -0.25 7.74
N GLN A 464 -27.97 -1.18 7.67
CA GLN A 464 -29.30 -0.98 8.25
C GLN A 464 -29.36 -1.31 9.75
N ASN A 465 -28.59 -2.30 10.21
CA ASN A 465 -28.73 -2.84 11.57
C ASN A 465 -27.59 -2.45 12.52
N VAL A 466 -26.40 -2.11 12.03
CA VAL A 466 -25.23 -1.78 12.88
C VAL A 466 -25.11 -0.28 13.10
N PHE A 467 -25.42 0.52 12.10
CA PHE A 467 -25.31 1.98 12.21
C PHE A 467 -26.65 2.60 12.60
N ASP A 468 -26.56 3.68 13.39
CA ASP A 468 -27.73 4.41 13.86
C ASP A 468 -28.56 4.89 12.67
N LYS A 469 -29.88 4.74 12.78
CA LYS A 469 -30.82 5.08 11.72
C LYS A 469 -30.68 6.53 11.29
N GLY A 470 -30.65 6.78 9.98
CA GLY A 470 -30.52 8.10 9.39
C GLY A 470 -29.14 8.76 9.58
N SER A 471 -28.17 8.00 10.11
CA SER A 471 -26.82 8.53 10.38
C SER A 471 -25.81 8.31 9.25
N VAL A 472 -26.13 7.48 8.26
CA VAL A 472 -25.24 7.10 7.17
C VAL A 472 -25.24 8.16 6.06
N PHE A 473 -24.06 8.76 5.80
CA PHE A 473 -23.86 9.78 4.76
C PHE A 473 -22.68 9.38 3.89
N GLU A 474 -22.95 8.86 2.70
CA GLU A 474 -21.92 8.47 1.73
C GLU A 474 -21.19 9.68 1.18
N PHE A 475 -19.89 9.52 0.94
CA PHE A 475 -19.05 10.48 0.24
C PHE A 475 -18.10 9.75 -0.73
N ASN A 476 -17.52 10.48 -1.69
CA ASN A 476 -16.65 9.93 -2.75
C ASN A 476 -17.35 8.88 -3.64
N ARG A 477 -18.65 8.93 -3.78
CA ARG A 477 -19.43 8.02 -4.64
C ARG A 477 -19.08 8.20 -6.12
N GLU A 478 -18.60 9.38 -6.51
CA GLU A 478 -18.21 9.74 -7.86
C GLU A 478 -16.88 9.12 -8.30
N ILE A 479 -16.20 8.42 -7.37
CA ILE A 479 -14.96 7.71 -7.67
C ILE A 479 -15.31 6.28 -8.05
N GLU A 480 -14.96 5.92 -9.30
CA GLU A 480 -15.31 4.65 -9.91
C GLU A 480 -14.09 3.78 -10.17
N ALA A 481 -14.30 2.46 -10.12
CA ALA A 481 -13.34 1.51 -10.63
C ALA A 481 -13.22 1.67 -12.15
N GLY A 482 -11.98 1.65 -12.67
CA GLY A 482 -11.68 1.78 -14.08
C GLY A 482 -10.79 0.68 -14.61
N ASN A 483 -10.40 0.81 -15.88
CA ASN A 483 -9.46 -0.07 -16.55
C ASN A 483 -8.19 0.72 -16.94
N PRO A 484 -7.29 1.03 -15.98
CA PRO A 484 -6.15 1.91 -16.22
C PRO A 484 -5.09 1.33 -17.16
N LEU A 485 -5.09 0.02 -17.36
CA LEU A 485 -4.15 -0.68 -18.25
C LEU A 485 -4.79 -1.09 -19.58
N ASN A 486 -6.04 -0.76 -19.83
CA ASN A 486 -6.82 -1.26 -20.98
C ASN A 486 -6.79 -2.80 -21.05
N PHE A 487 -6.84 -3.46 -19.89
CA PHE A 487 -6.82 -4.91 -19.82
C PHE A 487 -8.04 -5.49 -20.55
N PRO A 488 -7.87 -6.50 -21.42
CA PRO A 488 -8.95 -7.02 -22.27
C PRO A 488 -10.17 -7.49 -21.47
N ASN A 489 -11.37 -7.14 -21.95
CA ASN A 489 -12.70 -7.51 -21.39
C ASN A 489 -12.88 -7.07 -19.91
N PHE A 490 -12.01 -6.23 -19.38
CA PHE A 490 -12.07 -5.85 -17.97
C PHE A 490 -13.11 -4.74 -17.71
N GLU A 491 -13.26 -3.80 -18.62
CA GLU A 491 -14.23 -2.72 -18.50
C GLU A 491 -15.68 -3.26 -18.44
N GLU A 492 -16.01 -4.24 -19.30
CA GLU A 492 -17.30 -4.90 -19.30
C GLU A 492 -17.58 -5.61 -17.97
N ARG A 493 -16.55 -6.28 -17.42
CA ARG A 493 -16.65 -6.95 -16.12
C ARG A 493 -16.85 -5.97 -14.97
N ILE A 494 -16.32 -4.74 -15.07
CA ILE A 494 -16.59 -3.68 -14.09
C ILE A 494 -18.02 -3.20 -14.21
N LYS A 495 -18.49 -2.89 -15.43
CA LYS A 495 -19.88 -2.46 -15.67
C LYS A 495 -20.90 -3.48 -15.17
N ALA A 496 -20.70 -4.74 -15.49
CA ALA A 496 -21.55 -5.82 -14.98
C ALA A 496 -21.57 -5.91 -13.44
N ALA A 497 -20.42 -5.67 -12.78
CA ALA A 497 -20.36 -5.62 -11.32
C ALA A 497 -21.07 -4.39 -10.75
N GLN A 498 -20.98 -3.23 -11.41
CA GLN A 498 -21.69 -2.00 -11.04
C GLN A 498 -23.20 -2.19 -11.15
N GLU A 499 -23.68 -2.75 -12.25
CA GLU A 499 -25.10 -3.05 -12.48
C GLU A 499 -25.65 -4.04 -11.44
N LYS A 500 -24.90 -5.12 -11.17
CA LYS A 500 -25.28 -6.15 -10.21
C LYS A 500 -25.37 -5.65 -8.78
N THR A 501 -24.46 -4.75 -8.38
CA THR A 501 -24.32 -4.33 -6.97
C THR A 501 -24.86 -2.94 -6.69
N GLY A 502 -25.20 -2.16 -7.71
CA GLY A 502 -25.54 -0.74 -7.57
C GLY A 502 -24.38 0.15 -7.10
N CYS A 503 -23.16 -0.39 -6.99
CA CYS A 503 -22.01 0.31 -6.45
C CYS A 503 -20.98 0.60 -7.55
N ARG A 504 -20.36 1.76 -7.51
CA ARG A 504 -19.37 2.18 -8.52
C ARG A 504 -17.98 1.58 -8.35
N SER A 505 -17.69 1.05 -7.15
CA SER A 505 -16.42 0.40 -6.82
C SER A 505 -16.58 -0.56 -5.64
N GLY A 506 -15.60 -1.39 -5.37
CA GLY A 506 -15.59 -2.36 -4.27
C GLY A 506 -15.38 -1.74 -2.87
N CYS A 507 -15.31 -0.42 -2.77
CA CYS A 507 -15.24 0.28 -1.50
C CYS A 507 -16.30 1.38 -1.44
N MET A 508 -17.08 1.39 -0.37
CA MET A 508 -17.97 2.47 -0.03
C MET A 508 -17.43 3.23 1.17
N THR A 509 -17.51 4.55 1.13
CA THR A 509 -17.04 5.42 2.22
C THR A 509 -18.15 6.31 2.69
N PHE A 510 -18.37 6.34 4.00
CA PHE A 510 -19.45 7.13 4.60
C PHE A 510 -19.11 7.60 6.02
N GLU A 511 -19.80 8.63 6.47
CA GLU A 511 -19.89 8.97 7.89
C GLU A 511 -21.12 8.31 8.47
N ALA A 512 -21.03 7.83 9.70
CA ALA A 512 -22.13 7.21 10.40
C ALA A 512 -22.03 7.47 11.92
N ARG A 513 -22.99 6.92 12.65
CA ARG A 513 -22.95 6.79 14.11
C ARG A 513 -23.19 5.35 14.51
N ILE A 514 -22.56 4.97 15.60
CA ILE A 514 -22.87 3.74 16.34
C ILE A 514 -23.12 4.18 17.77
N ASP A 515 -24.32 3.95 18.28
CA ASP A 515 -24.75 4.35 19.62
C ASP A 515 -24.41 5.85 19.91
N GLY A 516 -24.81 6.72 18.98
CA GLY A 516 -24.54 8.16 19.04
C GLY A 516 -23.11 8.59 18.70
N THR A 517 -22.12 7.70 18.74
CA THR A 517 -20.71 8.00 18.48
C THR A 517 -20.44 8.14 16.99
N LYS A 518 -19.97 9.31 16.56
CA LYS A 518 -19.63 9.59 15.16
C LYS A 518 -18.35 8.88 14.74
N LEU A 519 -18.34 8.28 13.55
CA LEU A 519 -17.18 7.64 12.95
C LEU A 519 -17.16 7.83 11.44
N VAL A 520 -15.99 7.55 10.83
CA VAL A 520 -15.83 7.43 9.38
C VAL A 520 -15.63 5.96 9.06
N VAL A 521 -16.31 5.47 8.05
CA VAL A 521 -16.26 4.06 7.63
C VAL A 521 -15.72 3.96 6.21
N ALA A 522 -14.81 3.02 5.99
CA ALA A 522 -14.48 2.48 4.67
C ALA A 522 -14.92 1.02 4.63
N MET A 523 -16.00 0.75 3.91
CA MET A 523 -16.59 -0.57 3.81
C MET A 523 -16.12 -1.26 2.53
N LEU A 524 -15.38 -2.38 2.67
CA LEU A 524 -14.94 -3.21 1.56
C LEU A 524 -16.00 -4.27 1.26
N MET A 525 -16.50 -4.29 0.03
CA MET A 525 -17.67 -5.10 -0.33
C MET A 525 -17.26 -6.36 -1.09
N GLY A 526 -17.38 -7.52 -0.46
CA GLY A 526 -17.15 -8.81 -1.08
C GLY A 526 -18.06 -9.11 -2.28
N THR A 527 -19.21 -8.46 -2.36
CA THR A 527 -20.16 -8.60 -3.48
C THR A 527 -19.67 -7.98 -4.78
N PHE A 528 -18.81 -6.93 -4.70
CA PHE A 528 -18.21 -6.30 -5.89
C PHE A 528 -16.95 -7.04 -6.31
N ARG A 529 -17.01 -7.83 -7.37
CA ARG A 529 -15.89 -8.61 -7.93
C ARG A 529 -15.11 -9.42 -6.87
N GLY A 530 -15.82 -10.10 -5.96
CA GLY A 530 -15.20 -10.85 -4.88
C GLY A 530 -14.47 -9.99 -3.84
N GLY A 531 -14.73 -8.70 -3.76
CA GLY A 531 -14.02 -7.80 -2.85
C GLY A 531 -12.59 -7.47 -3.30
N SER A 532 -12.28 -7.63 -4.60
CA SER A 532 -10.95 -7.27 -5.12
C SER A 532 -10.68 -5.78 -5.00
N PHE A 533 -9.49 -5.43 -4.52
CA PHE A 533 -9.09 -4.07 -4.16
C PHE A 533 -8.18 -3.46 -5.24
N GLY A 534 -8.54 -2.31 -5.77
CA GLY A 534 -7.82 -1.61 -6.83
C GLY A 534 -7.61 -0.13 -6.53
N ALA A 535 -7.32 0.65 -7.57
CA ALA A 535 -6.98 2.07 -7.46
C ALA A 535 -8.13 2.93 -6.92
N ALA A 536 -9.36 2.65 -7.31
CA ALA A 536 -10.54 3.39 -6.85
C ALA A 536 -10.82 3.13 -5.37
N GLU A 537 -10.75 1.87 -4.96
CA GLU A 537 -10.92 1.46 -3.58
C GLU A 537 -9.86 2.11 -2.69
N GLY A 538 -8.59 2.05 -3.12
CA GLY A 538 -7.48 2.71 -2.41
C GLY A 538 -7.61 4.22 -2.36
N TYR A 539 -8.13 4.85 -3.42
CA TYR A 539 -8.41 6.28 -3.42
C TYR A 539 -9.45 6.65 -2.35
N LYS A 540 -10.58 5.94 -2.34
CA LYS A 540 -11.65 6.15 -1.36
C LYS A 540 -11.17 5.91 0.07
N PHE A 541 -10.41 4.84 0.30
CA PHE A 541 -9.85 4.49 1.60
C PHE A 541 -8.92 5.59 2.15
N VAL A 542 -8.00 6.10 1.32
CA VAL A 542 -7.08 7.19 1.70
C VAL A 542 -7.84 8.48 2.04
N GLU A 543 -8.87 8.83 1.25
CA GLU A 543 -9.71 10.01 1.51
C GLU A 543 -10.55 9.82 2.80
N ALA A 544 -11.01 8.61 3.10
CA ALA A 544 -11.71 8.30 4.33
C ALA A 544 -10.80 8.48 5.56
N ALA A 545 -9.57 7.94 5.51
CA ALA A 545 -8.58 8.14 6.56
C ALA A 545 -8.25 9.63 6.78
N ALA A 546 -8.09 10.40 5.69
CA ALA A 546 -7.85 11.83 5.75
C ALA A 546 -9.06 12.61 6.34
N ARG A 547 -10.28 12.19 6.01
CA ARG A 547 -11.52 12.76 6.53
C ARG A 547 -11.67 12.48 8.03
N ALA A 548 -11.38 11.25 8.46
CA ALA A 548 -11.37 10.86 9.86
C ALA A 548 -10.37 11.69 10.67
N ALA A 549 -9.14 11.83 10.17
CA ALA A 549 -8.11 12.66 10.77
C ALA A 549 -8.55 14.12 10.93
N LYS A 550 -9.15 14.71 9.87
CA LYS A 550 -9.63 16.10 9.89
C LYS A 550 -10.74 16.32 10.89
N LYS A 551 -11.68 15.37 11.01
CA LYS A 551 -12.83 15.47 11.90
C LYS A 551 -12.53 14.95 13.30
N ARG A 552 -11.39 14.29 13.51
CA ARG A 552 -11.02 13.59 14.75
C ARG A 552 -12.05 12.53 15.15
N TYR A 553 -12.57 11.81 14.15
CA TYR A 553 -13.49 10.71 14.36
C TYR A 553 -12.72 9.39 14.31
N PRO A 554 -13.15 8.35 15.03
CA PRO A 554 -12.69 6.98 14.80
C PRO A 554 -12.82 6.60 13.33
N PHE A 555 -11.88 5.80 12.83
CA PHE A 555 -11.88 5.27 11.47
C PHE A 555 -12.06 3.76 11.50
N LEU A 556 -13.17 3.29 10.95
CA LEU A 556 -13.49 1.88 10.85
C LEU A 556 -13.28 1.40 9.40
N ALA A 557 -12.35 0.46 9.22
CA ALA A 557 -12.30 -0.38 8.03
C ALA A 557 -13.21 -1.59 8.26
N TYR A 558 -14.38 -1.59 7.64
CA TYR A 558 -15.30 -2.71 7.68
C TYR A 558 -15.07 -3.60 6.45
N VAL A 559 -14.66 -4.83 6.69
CA VAL A 559 -14.28 -5.78 5.63
C VAL A 559 -15.36 -6.86 5.53
N HIS A 560 -16.36 -6.64 4.68
CA HIS A 560 -17.35 -7.66 4.35
C HIS A 560 -16.70 -8.87 3.65
N GLY A 561 -15.60 -8.67 2.93
CA GLY A 561 -14.75 -9.71 2.34
C GLY A 561 -13.81 -9.12 1.31
N THR A 562 -12.61 -9.69 1.20
CA THR A 562 -11.66 -9.30 0.15
C THR A 562 -10.90 -10.51 -0.41
N ALA A 563 -10.92 -10.65 -1.74
CA ALA A 563 -10.14 -11.64 -2.48
C ALA A 563 -8.70 -11.19 -2.77
N GLY A 564 -8.30 -10.01 -2.30
CA GLY A 564 -6.97 -9.47 -2.52
C GLY A 564 -6.91 -8.31 -3.51
N ILE A 565 -5.72 -8.04 -4.05
CA ILE A 565 -5.51 -6.96 -5.02
C ILE A 565 -6.08 -7.36 -6.39
N ARG A 566 -6.70 -6.40 -7.06
CA ARG A 566 -7.25 -6.58 -8.41
C ARG A 566 -6.14 -6.70 -9.44
N ILE A 567 -5.97 -7.92 -9.98
CA ILE A 567 -4.83 -8.23 -10.86
C ILE A 567 -4.86 -7.47 -12.18
N GLN A 568 -6.05 -7.23 -12.76
CA GLN A 568 -6.21 -6.53 -14.03
C GLN A 568 -5.76 -5.06 -14.00
N GLU A 569 -5.54 -4.52 -12.82
CA GLU A 569 -4.96 -3.19 -12.64
C GLU A 569 -3.43 -3.22 -12.46
N GLY A 570 -2.79 -4.41 -12.51
CA GLY A 570 -1.34 -4.56 -12.46
C GLY A 570 -0.71 -3.83 -11.28
N THR A 571 0.36 -3.10 -11.54
CA THR A 571 1.09 -2.33 -10.52
C THR A 571 0.24 -1.22 -9.87
N HIS A 572 -0.79 -0.69 -10.56
CA HIS A 572 -1.74 0.26 -9.96
C HIS A 572 -2.46 -0.32 -8.75
N GLY A 573 -2.76 -1.63 -8.79
CA GLY A 573 -3.35 -2.34 -7.67
C GLY A 573 -2.37 -2.55 -6.52
N VAL A 574 -1.17 -3.08 -6.79
CA VAL A 574 -0.21 -3.40 -5.72
C VAL A 574 0.26 -2.17 -4.94
N ILE A 575 0.40 -1.05 -5.61
CA ILE A 575 0.78 0.23 -4.98
C ILE A 575 -0.24 0.71 -3.93
N GLN A 576 -1.47 0.19 -3.96
CA GLN A 576 -2.45 0.52 -2.91
C GLN A 576 -2.03 -0.02 -1.54
N MET A 577 -1.24 -1.10 -1.49
CA MET A 577 -0.73 -1.65 -0.23
C MET A 577 0.08 -0.59 0.56
N PRO A 578 1.22 -0.10 0.07
CA PRO A 578 1.97 0.94 0.77
C PRO A 578 1.21 2.25 0.88
N ARG A 579 0.38 2.61 -0.10
CA ARG A 579 -0.40 3.85 -0.12
C ARG A 579 -1.42 3.91 1.02
N CYS A 580 -2.23 2.87 1.18
CA CYS A 580 -3.23 2.80 2.25
C CYS A 580 -2.57 2.65 3.62
N THR A 581 -1.47 1.87 3.72
CA THR A 581 -0.70 1.76 4.97
C THR A 581 -0.14 3.11 5.42
N VAL A 582 0.38 3.92 4.50
CA VAL A 582 0.82 5.29 4.80
C VAL A 582 -0.33 6.15 5.31
N ALA A 583 -1.53 6.03 4.73
CA ALA A 583 -2.71 6.78 5.17
C ALA A 583 -3.12 6.39 6.60
N VAL A 584 -3.19 5.09 6.89
CA VAL A 584 -3.47 4.56 8.23
C VAL A 584 -2.42 5.03 9.24
N ARG A 585 -1.14 4.91 8.90
CA ARG A 585 -0.07 5.35 9.78
C ARG A 585 -0.18 6.82 10.13
N ARG A 586 -0.38 7.69 9.15
CA ARG A 586 -0.55 9.14 9.38
C ARG A 586 -1.76 9.43 10.26
N TYR A 587 -2.84 8.69 10.05
CA TYR A 587 -4.04 8.82 10.85
C TYR A 587 -3.77 8.44 12.32
N ILE A 588 -3.12 7.29 12.58
CA ILE A 588 -2.75 6.84 13.92
C ILE A 588 -1.74 7.83 14.57
N GLU A 589 -0.72 8.28 13.84
CA GLU A 589 0.25 9.28 14.32
C GLU A 589 -0.40 10.63 14.68
N SER A 590 -1.58 10.93 14.11
CA SER A 590 -2.38 12.12 14.50
C SER A 590 -3.23 11.93 15.76
N GLY A 591 -3.15 10.74 16.40
CA GLY A 591 -3.94 10.37 17.59
C GLY A 591 -5.29 9.74 17.26
N GLY A 592 -5.50 9.28 16.02
CA GLY A 592 -6.74 8.64 15.59
C GLY A 592 -6.85 7.18 16.05
N LEU A 593 -8.07 6.74 16.34
CA LEU A 593 -8.41 5.34 16.63
C LEU A 593 -8.78 4.62 15.34
N TYR A 594 -7.93 3.70 14.90
CA TYR A 594 -8.17 2.85 13.74
C TYR A 594 -8.65 1.47 14.16
N LEU A 595 -9.79 1.06 13.60
CA LEU A 595 -10.43 -0.23 13.89
C LEU A 595 -10.62 -0.99 12.58
N VAL A 596 -10.42 -2.30 12.62
CA VAL A 596 -10.70 -3.20 11.51
C VAL A 596 -11.68 -4.27 11.98
N LEU A 597 -12.77 -4.42 11.26
CA LEU A 597 -13.78 -5.46 11.49
C LEU A 597 -13.83 -6.37 10.28
N TYR A 598 -13.50 -7.64 10.47
CA TYR A 598 -13.67 -8.68 9.45
C TYR A 598 -14.97 -9.44 9.65
N ASP A 599 -15.78 -9.49 8.60
CA ASP A 599 -17.02 -10.25 8.57
C ASP A 599 -16.82 -11.65 7.97
N THR A 600 -16.07 -11.73 6.88
CA THR A 600 -15.77 -12.99 6.20
C THR A 600 -14.28 -13.19 5.99
N ASN A 601 -13.91 -14.38 5.49
CA ASN A 601 -12.54 -14.69 5.11
C ASN A 601 -12.01 -13.64 4.13
N SER A 602 -10.85 -13.10 4.48
CA SER A 602 -10.20 -12.02 3.75
C SER A 602 -8.75 -12.38 3.47
N PHE A 603 -8.27 -12.10 2.26
CA PHE A 603 -7.02 -12.65 1.75
C PHE A 603 -6.11 -11.59 1.12
N ALA A 604 -4.84 -11.98 0.96
CA ALA A 604 -3.81 -11.34 0.16
C ALA A 604 -3.50 -9.86 0.53
N GLY A 605 -3.28 -9.02 -0.48
CA GLY A 605 -2.67 -7.71 -0.34
C GLY A 605 -3.27 -6.75 0.69
N PRO A 606 -4.59 -6.53 0.75
CA PRO A 606 -5.18 -5.63 1.75
C PRO A 606 -4.89 -6.08 3.18
N VAL A 607 -5.03 -7.39 3.47
CA VAL A 607 -4.72 -8.00 4.79
C VAL A 607 -3.21 -7.94 5.07
N ALA A 608 -2.38 -8.11 4.04
CA ALA A 608 -0.93 -8.03 4.14
C ALA A 608 -0.39 -6.58 4.18
N SER A 609 -1.24 -5.57 4.41
CA SER A 609 -0.79 -4.18 4.38
C SER A 609 -1.49 -3.26 5.40
N PHE A 610 -2.72 -2.86 5.15
CA PHE A 610 -3.40 -1.81 5.93
C PHE A 610 -4.61 -2.30 6.75
N LEU A 611 -5.03 -3.53 6.57
CA LEU A 611 -6.12 -4.17 7.32
C LEU A 611 -5.63 -5.00 8.50
#